data_7f7921639f635a1b1d785b413c59f52a
#
_entry.id   7f7921639f635a1b1d785b413c59f52a
#
_cell.length_a   1.000
_cell.length_b   1.000
_cell.length_c   1.000
_cell.angle_alpha   90.00
_cell.angle_beta   90.00
_cell.angle_gamma   90.00
#
_symmetry.space_group_name_H-M   'P 1'
#
loop_
_entity.id
_entity.type
_entity.pdbx_description
1 polymer ?
#
loop_
_entity_poly.entity_id
_entity_poly.type
_entity_poly.pdbx_seq_one_letter_code
_entity_poly.pdbx_strand_id
1 'polypeptide(L)'
;MTEKEILDAFNAGQHERAFNAIVESYSERLYWVVRRLVNSHEDTDDLLQDIFVKIWTALPSFRGEALLYTWLYRIALNEALNFLSRQRVRAVLQFKSLDEEMERRIDEDPYFNGDEAERTLSKAIARLPAKQKMVFLMRYYDDLPYEEIARITGTSVGSLKASYHIASEKIREDLKNFTLDF
;
A
#
# COMPACT_ATOMS: atom_id res chain seq x y z
N MET A 1 -1.38 14.86 17.67
CA MET A 1 -2.66 15.63 17.50
C MET A 1 -3.74 14.69 17.03
N THR A 2 -4.99 14.89 17.46
CA THR A 2 -6.16 14.19 16.92
C THR A 2 -6.48 14.69 15.50
N GLU A 3 -7.21 13.91 14.70
CA GLU A 3 -7.65 14.33 13.36
C GLU A 3 -8.38 15.68 13.38
N LYS A 4 -9.26 15.86 14.37
CA LYS A 4 -9.98 17.13 14.54
C LYS A 4 -9.04 18.31 14.79
N GLU A 5 -8.06 18.16 15.69
CA GLU A 5 -7.09 19.22 15.98
C GLU A 5 -6.22 19.56 14.76
N ILE A 6 -5.88 18.57 13.91
CA ILE A 6 -5.16 18.79 12.66
C ILE A 6 -5.99 19.64 11.70
N LEU A 7 -7.27 19.29 11.53
CA LEU A 7 -8.18 20.03 10.65
C LEU A 7 -8.51 21.43 11.19
N ASP A 8 -8.68 21.57 12.49
CA ASP A 8 -8.90 22.88 13.14
C ASP A 8 -7.67 23.80 12.94
N ALA A 9 -6.46 23.27 13.12
CA ALA A 9 -5.22 24.02 12.86
C ALA A 9 -5.12 24.42 11.38
N PHE A 10 -5.46 23.53 10.45
CA PHE A 10 -5.46 23.83 9.03
C PHE A 10 -6.45 24.94 8.67
N ASN A 11 -7.69 24.86 9.16
CA ASN A 11 -8.76 25.85 8.93
C ASN A 11 -8.44 27.21 9.59
N ALA A 12 -7.63 27.23 10.64
CA ALA A 12 -7.10 28.44 11.27
C ALA A 12 -5.91 29.08 10.52
N GLY A 13 -5.54 28.55 9.34
CA GLY A 13 -4.40 29.04 8.54
C GLY A 13 -3.03 28.56 9.01
N GLN A 14 -2.96 27.66 10.00
CA GLN A 14 -1.71 27.09 10.52
C GLN A 14 -1.28 25.86 9.67
N HIS A 15 -1.09 26.06 8.36
CA HIS A 15 -0.90 24.98 7.38
C HIS A 15 0.34 24.11 7.68
N GLU A 16 1.48 24.74 8.03
CA GLU A 16 2.70 23.98 8.37
C GLU A 16 2.51 23.12 9.62
N ARG A 17 1.84 23.65 10.65
CA ARG A 17 1.57 22.91 11.89
C ARG A 17 0.67 21.72 11.62
N ALA A 18 -0.39 21.92 10.84
CA ALA A 18 -1.30 20.83 10.47
C ALA A 18 -0.58 19.75 9.65
N PHE A 19 0.25 20.15 8.69
CA PHE A 19 1.01 19.22 7.85
C PHE A 19 2.06 18.44 8.68
N ASN A 20 2.82 19.10 9.53
CA ASN A 20 3.78 18.43 10.40
C ASN A 20 3.10 17.40 11.31
N ALA A 21 1.93 17.72 11.82
CA ALA A 21 1.14 16.78 12.61
C ALA A 21 0.62 15.58 11.77
N ILE A 22 0.30 15.79 10.49
CA ILE A 22 -0.03 14.69 9.56
C ILE A 22 1.19 13.80 9.38
N VAL A 23 2.35 14.36 9.09
CA VAL A 23 3.60 13.60 8.92
C VAL A 23 3.90 12.77 10.18
N GLU A 24 3.90 13.41 11.35
CA GLU A 24 4.18 12.75 12.62
C GLU A 24 3.19 11.62 12.94
N SER A 25 1.90 11.81 12.66
CA SER A 25 0.86 10.86 13.05
C SER A 25 0.65 9.71 12.05
N TYR A 26 0.99 9.91 10.77
CA TYR A 26 0.63 8.97 9.72
C TYR A 26 1.79 8.41 8.89
N SER A 27 3.04 8.95 9.02
CA SER A 27 4.17 8.52 8.20
C SER A 27 4.46 7.02 8.31
N GLU A 28 4.49 6.46 9.51
CA GLU A 28 4.75 5.03 9.72
C GLU A 28 3.66 4.15 9.08
N ARG A 29 2.38 4.53 9.25
CA ARG A 29 1.27 3.78 8.67
C ARG A 29 1.28 3.83 7.15
N LEU A 30 1.53 5.00 6.56
CA LEU A 30 1.63 5.18 5.11
C LEU A 30 2.86 4.46 4.55
N TYR A 31 3.99 4.48 5.29
CA TYR A 31 5.18 3.72 4.94
C TYR A 31 4.85 2.25 4.74
N TRP A 32 4.19 1.60 5.70
CA TRP A 32 3.87 0.18 5.62
C TRP A 32 2.86 -0.15 4.52
N VAL A 33 1.91 0.74 4.23
CA VAL A 33 1.00 0.60 3.09
C VAL A 33 1.77 0.55 1.77
N VAL A 34 2.70 1.47 1.57
CA VAL A 34 3.52 1.55 0.35
C VAL A 34 4.52 0.39 0.31
N ARG A 35 5.20 0.12 1.42
CA ARG A 35 6.27 -0.88 1.54
C ARG A 35 5.81 -2.29 1.14
N ARG A 36 4.62 -2.70 1.60
CA ARG A 36 4.03 -4.00 1.27
C ARG A 36 3.61 -4.12 -0.19
N LEU A 37 3.29 -3.01 -0.85
CA LEU A 37 2.96 -3.00 -2.27
C LEU A 37 4.21 -3.05 -3.15
N VAL A 38 5.23 -2.28 -2.80
CA VAL A 38 6.41 -2.01 -3.64
C VAL A 38 7.53 -3.01 -3.40
N ASN A 39 7.62 -3.57 -2.19
CA ASN A 39 8.65 -4.55 -1.76
C ASN A 39 10.11 -4.06 -1.92
N SER A 40 10.34 -2.74 -1.78
CA SER A 40 11.64 -2.10 -1.82
C SER A 40 11.67 -0.96 -0.81
N HIS A 41 12.65 -0.97 0.09
CA HIS A 41 12.81 0.09 1.10
C HIS A 41 13.12 1.44 0.42
N GLU A 42 14.09 1.45 -0.48
CA GLU A 42 14.52 2.64 -1.21
C GLU A 42 13.37 3.26 -2.03
N ASP A 43 12.69 2.45 -2.85
CA ASP A 43 11.53 2.91 -3.62
C ASP A 43 10.39 3.40 -2.71
N THR A 44 10.24 2.82 -1.51
CA THR A 44 9.21 3.24 -0.56
C THR A 44 9.52 4.61 0.03
N ASP A 45 10.77 4.86 0.40
CA ASP A 45 11.19 6.16 0.95
C ASP A 45 11.04 7.28 -0.10
N ASP A 46 11.45 7.02 -1.34
CA ASP A 46 11.27 7.97 -2.43
C ASP A 46 9.78 8.26 -2.69
N LEU A 47 8.95 7.21 -2.77
CA LEU A 47 7.52 7.37 -2.96
C LEU A 47 6.84 8.09 -1.79
N LEU A 48 7.29 7.86 -0.56
CA LEU A 48 6.72 8.52 0.61
C LEU A 48 6.97 10.02 0.59
N GLN A 49 8.15 10.46 0.12
CA GLN A 49 8.44 11.87 -0.10
C GLN A 49 7.47 12.48 -1.13
N ASP A 50 7.29 11.83 -2.29
CA ASP A 50 6.35 12.28 -3.32
C ASP A 50 4.90 12.31 -2.80
N ILE A 51 4.51 11.33 -2.00
CA ILE A 51 3.19 11.25 -1.36
C ILE A 51 2.97 12.45 -0.44
N PHE A 52 3.94 12.79 0.42
CA PHE A 52 3.80 13.94 1.31
C PHE A 52 3.78 15.28 0.57
N VAL A 53 4.53 15.43 -0.52
CA VAL A 53 4.42 16.60 -1.40
C VAL A 53 3.00 16.71 -1.99
N LYS A 54 2.41 15.58 -2.43
CA LYS A 54 1.03 15.56 -2.92
C LYS A 54 0.02 15.86 -1.83
N ILE A 55 0.20 15.32 -0.63
CA ILE A 55 -0.65 15.63 0.52
C ILE A 55 -0.61 17.13 0.81
N TRP A 56 0.58 17.73 0.87
CA TRP A 56 0.73 19.17 1.08
C TRP A 56 -0.04 20.00 0.06
N THR A 57 0.11 19.69 -1.21
CA THR A 57 -0.54 20.44 -2.29
C THR A 57 -2.05 20.18 -2.38
N ALA A 58 -2.52 19.00 -2.01
CA ALA A 58 -3.93 18.62 -2.08
C ALA A 58 -4.72 18.94 -0.80
N LEU A 59 -4.05 19.16 0.34
CA LEU A 59 -4.70 19.42 1.63
C LEU A 59 -5.70 20.59 1.61
N PRO A 60 -5.44 21.71 0.89
CA PRO A 60 -6.43 22.78 0.73
C PRO A 60 -7.74 22.35 0.06
N SER A 61 -7.74 21.26 -0.69
CA SER A 61 -8.93 20.72 -1.35
C SER A 61 -9.68 19.67 -0.53
N PHE A 62 -9.15 19.28 0.64
CA PHE A 62 -9.80 18.32 1.52
C PHE A 62 -11.06 18.92 2.15
N ARG A 63 -12.24 18.33 1.86
CA ARG A 63 -13.55 18.84 2.28
C ARG A 63 -14.12 18.15 3.53
N GLY A 64 -13.40 17.19 4.12
CA GLY A 64 -13.92 16.43 5.28
C GLY A 64 -15.06 15.45 4.96
N GLU A 65 -15.26 15.12 3.68
CA GLU A 65 -16.30 14.14 3.25
C GLU A 65 -15.94 12.70 3.63
N ALA A 66 -14.68 12.44 3.96
CA ALA A 66 -14.15 11.18 4.47
C ALA A 66 -13.25 11.46 5.67
N LEU A 67 -12.93 10.42 6.44
CA LEU A 67 -11.88 10.52 7.47
C LEU A 67 -10.56 10.93 6.82
N LEU A 68 -9.79 11.75 7.50
CA LEU A 68 -8.48 12.22 7.01
C LEU A 68 -7.58 11.03 6.63
N TYR A 69 -7.54 9.99 7.46
CA TYR A 69 -6.76 8.78 7.16
C TYR A 69 -7.20 8.09 5.87
N THR A 70 -8.51 7.97 5.62
CA THR A 70 -9.04 7.39 4.38
C THR A 70 -8.57 8.17 3.15
N TRP A 71 -8.54 9.48 3.24
CA TRP A 71 -8.08 10.37 2.17
C TRP A 71 -6.56 10.25 1.96
N LEU A 72 -5.76 10.27 3.03
CA LEU A 72 -4.31 10.06 2.99
C LEU A 72 -3.95 8.69 2.40
N TYR A 73 -4.65 7.65 2.85
CA TYR A 73 -4.47 6.28 2.36
C TYR A 73 -4.73 6.18 0.86
N ARG A 74 -5.79 6.83 0.37
CA ARG A 74 -6.11 6.87 -1.07
C ARG A 74 -4.99 7.50 -1.89
N ILE A 75 -4.40 8.59 -1.40
CA ILE A 75 -3.26 9.22 -2.09
C ILE A 75 -2.08 8.25 -2.15
N ALA A 76 -1.69 7.68 -1.02
CA ALA A 76 -0.57 6.74 -0.94
C ALA A 76 -0.77 5.51 -1.82
N LEU A 77 -1.96 4.92 -1.79
CA LEU A 77 -2.33 3.77 -2.61
C LEU A 77 -2.23 4.07 -4.10
N ASN A 78 -2.78 5.21 -4.54
CA ASN A 78 -2.75 5.60 -5.94
C ASN A 78 -1.31 5.81 -6.43
N GLU A 79 -0.44 6.43 -5.63
CA GLU A 79 0.96 6.61 -6.00
C GLU A 79 1.71 5.28 -6.09
N ALA A 80 1.50 4.37 -5.13
CA ALA A 80 2.12 3.05 -5.17
C ALA A 80 1.65 2.24 -6.39
N LEU A 81 0.35 2.25 -6.72
CA LEU A 81 -0.19 1.57 -7.89
C LEU A 81 0.32 2.18 -9.22
N ASN A 82 0.43 3.51 -9.29
CA ASN A 82 1.01 4.19 -10.45
C ASN A 82 2.49 3.84 -10.62
N PHE A 83 3.22 3.76 -9.54
CA PHE A 83 4.63 3.33 -9.56
C PHE A 83 4.76 1.89 -10.08
N LEU A 84 3.98 0.94 -9.55
CA LEU A 84 3.97 -0.46 -9.99
C LEU A 84 3.59 -0.58 -11.48
N SER A 85 2.63 0.22 -11.94
CA SER A 85 2.24 0.26 -13.35
C SER A 85 3.41 0.70 -14.24
N ARG A 86 4.12 1.76 -13.84
CA ARG A 86 5.32 2.23 -14.56
C ARG A 86 6.45 1.20 -14.56
N GLN A 87 6.68 0.52 -13.43
CA GLN A 87 7.67 -0.56 -13.35
C GLN A 87 7.33 -1.72 -14.28
N ARG A 88 6.05 -2.13 -14.34
CA ARG A 88 5.60 -3.20 -15.24
C ARG A 88 5.86 -2.86 -16.70
N VAL A 89 5.57 -1.64 -17.13
CA VAL A 89 5.87 -1.18 -18.50
C VAL A 89 7.38 -1.23 -18.78
N ARG A 90 8.21 -0.77 -17.84
CA ARG A 90 9.69 -0.84 -17.99
C ARG A 90 10.19 -2.28 -18.07
N ALA A 91 9.67 -3.18 -17.24
CA ALA A 91 10.05 -4.61 -17.26
C ALA A 91 9.72 -5.25 -18.60
N VAL A 92 8.53 -5.01 -19.15
CA VAL A 92 8.12 -5.51 -20.48
C VAL A 92 9.05 -4.99 -21.56
N LEU A 93 9.39 -3.70 -21.56
CA LEU A 93 10.32 -3.11 -22.54
C LEU A 93 11.74 -3.68 -22.44
N GLN A 94 12.15 -4.17 -21.27
CA GLN A 94 13.46 -4.77 -21.01
C GLN A 94 13.45 -6.30 -21.12
N PHE A 95 12.34 -6.92 -21.51
CA PHE A 95 12.15 -8.37 -21.53
C PHE A 95 12.46 -9.04 -20.17
N LYS A 96 12.15 -8.36 -19.05
CA LYS A 96 12.35 -8.85 -17.69
C LYS A 96 11.04 -9.29 -17.08
N SER A 97 11.08 -10.32 -16.22
CA SER A 97 9.96 -10.68 -15.37
C SER A 97 9.90 -9.76 -14.16
N LEU A 98 8.79 -9.03 -14.00
CA LEU A 98 8.58 -8.18 -12.83
C LEU A 98 8.43 -9.03 -11.55
N ASP A 99 7.82 -10.21 -11.66
CA ASP A 99 7.58 -11.09 -10.52
C ASP A 99 8.90 -11.63 -9.98
N GLU A 100 9.84 -12.07 -10.84
CA GLU A 100 11.19 -12.49 -10.45
C GLU A 100 11.97 -11.35 -9.81
N GLU A 101 11.86 -10.15 -10.34
CA GLU A 101 12.52 -8.97 -9.77
C GLU A 101 11.96 -8.63 -8.37
N MET A 102 10.65 -8.74 -8.17
CA MET A 102 10.03 -8.50 -6.86
C MET A 102 10.41 -9.58 -5.84
N GLU A 103 10.48 -10.85 -6.25
CA GLU A 103 10.95 -11.94 -5.39
C GLU A 103 12.41 -11.74 -4.97
N ARG A 104 13.28 -11.39 -5.92
CA ARG A 104 14.68 -11.08 -5.62
C ARG A 104 14.81 -9.94 -4.62
N ARG A 105 14.00 -8.88 -4.74
CA ARG A 105 13.97 -7.76 -3.78
C ARG A 105 13.57 -8.19 -2.38
N ILE A 106 12.64 -9.14 -2.24
CA ILE A 106 12.25 -9.70 -0.95
C ILE A 106 13.41 -10.51 -0.36
N ASP A 107 14.11 -11.31 -1.17
CA ASP A 107 15.25 -12.13 -0.72
C ASP A 107 16.46 -11.30 -0.29
N GLU A 108 16.74 -10.24 -1.02
CA GLU A 108 17.90 -9.36 -0.80
C GLU A 108 17.61 -8.20 0.18
N ASP A 109 16.37 -8.09 0.70
CA ASP A 109 15.97 -6.99 1.57
C ASP A 109 16.65 -7.07 2.96
N PRO A 110 17.60 -6.16 3.27
CA PRO A 110 18.27 -6.16 4.55
C PRO A 110 17.39 -5.76 5.74
N TYR A 111 16.23 -5.18 5.46
CA TYR A 111 15.23 -4.75 6.45
C TYR A 111 14.10 -5.76 6.63
N PHE A 112 14.16 -6.90 5.93
CA PHE A 112 13.22 -7.98 6.14
C PHE A 112 13.58 -8.72 7.44
N ASN A 113 12.70 -8.66 8.43
CA ASN A 113 12.91 -9.27 9.75
C ASN A 113 11.96 -10.45 10.03
N GLY A 114 11.23 -10.91 9.02
CA GLY A 114 10.34 -12.07 9.10
C GLY A 114 11.10 -13.40 9.03
N ASP A 115 10.43 -14.46 9.44
CA ASP A 115 10.92 -15.83 9.26
C ASP A 115 10.74 -16.33 7.80
N GLU A 116 11.11 -17.59 7.54
CA GLU A 116 11.00 -18.21 6.21
C GLU A 116 9.54 -18.32 5.73
N ALA A 117 8.60 -18.55 6.66
CA ALA A 117 7.18 -18.63 6.34
C ALA A 117 6.64 -17.25 5.91
N GLU A 118 7.04 -16.18 6.61
CA GLU A 118 6.67 -14.81 6.25
C GLU A 118 7.31 -14.38 4.93
N ARG A 119 8.54 -14.79 4.66
CA ARG A 119 9.23 -14.57 3.38
C ARG A 119 8.49 -15.24 2.24
N THR A 120 8.09 -16.49 2.42
CA THR A 120 7.32 -17.26 1.43
C THR A 120 5.95 -16.63 1.18
N LEU A 121 5.26 -16.20 2.24
CA LEU A 121 4.00 -15.47 2.12
C LEU A 121 4.18 -14.16 1.35
N SER A 122 5.24 -13.40 1.63
CA SER A 122 5.54 -12.15 0.93
C SER A 122 5.76 -12.36 -0.56
N LYS A 123 6.46 -13.43 -0.95
CA LYS A 123 6.64 -13.80 -2.37
C LYS A 123 5.31 -14.20 -3.03
N ALA A 124 4.49 -15.01 -2.37
CA ALA A 124 3.17 -15.38 -2.89
C ALA A 124 2.27 -14.14 -3.10
N ILE A 125 2.31 -13.19 -2.17
CA ILE A 125 1.60 -11.91 -2.31
C ILE A 125 2.17 -11.08 -3.47
N ALA A 126 3.49 -11.07 -3.66
CA ALA A 126 4.14 -10.30 -4.72
C ALA A 126 3.70 -10.74 -6.12
N ARG A 127 3.41 -12.03 -6.32
CA ARG A 127 2.91 -12.61 -7.58
C ARG A 127 1.46 -12.26 -7.90
N LEU A 128 0.69 -11.74 -6.95
CA LEU A 128 -0.70 -11.38 -7.20
C LEU A 128 -0.83 -10.22 -8.18
N PRO A 129 -1.86 -10.23 -9.06
CA PRO A 129 -2.23 -9.04 -9.82
C PRO A 129 -2.48 -7.85 -8.90
N ALA A 130 -2.11 -6.64 -9.31
CA ALA A 130 -2.09 -5.44 -8.47
C ALA A 130 -3.40 -5.21 -7.69
N LYS A 131 -4.57 -5.40 -8.32
CA LYS A 131 -5.88 -5.25 -7.65
C LYS A 131 -6.12 -6.31 -6.56
N GLN A 132 -5.73 -7.56 -6.82
CA GLN A 132 -5.87 -8.65 -5.85
C GLN A 132 -4.91 -8.46 -4.68
N LYS A 133 -3.66 -8.09 -4.97
CA LYS A 133 -2.63 -7.75 -3.98
C LYS A 133 -3.11 -6.62 -3.06
N MET A 134 -3.58 -5.53 -3.65
CA MET A 134 -4.13 -4.38 -2.91
C MET A 134 -5.22 -4.80 -1.92
N VAL A 135 -6.25 -5.49 -2.40
CA VAL A 135 -7.38 -5.92 -1.54
C VAL A 135 -6.92 -6.88 -0.45
N PHE A 136 -6.02 -7.81 -0.79
CA PHE A 136 -5.46 -8.75 0.18
C PHE A 136 -4.69 -8.01 1.29
N LEU A 137 -3.80 -7.09 0.95
CA LEU A 137 -3.01 -6.33 1.91
C LEU A 137 -3.89 -5.48 2.84
N MET A 138 -4.86 -4.75 2.28
CA MET A 138 -5.78 -3.92 3.05
C MET A 138 -6.63 -4.74 4.03
N ARG A 139 -7.03 -5.96 3.64
CA ARG A 139 -7.86 -6.82 4.50
C ARG A 139 -7.04 -7.61 5.51
N TYR A 140 -5.88 -8.14 5.10
CA TYR A 140 -5.07 -9.04 5.92
C TYR A 140 -4.16 -8.29 6.91
N TYR A 141 -3.43 -7.27 6.45
CA TYR A 141 -2.48 -6.53 7.30
C TYR A 141 -3.09 -5.30 7.97
N ASP A 142 -3.95 -4.57 7.28
CA ASP A 142 -4.52 -3.33 7.80
C ASP A 142 -5.88 -3.57 8.47
N ASP A 143 -6.41 -4.81 8.41
CA ASP A 143 -7.70 -5.27 8.97
C ASP A 143 -8.89 -4.36 8.62
N LEU A 144 -8.84 -3.73 7.44
CA LEU A 144 -9.90 -2.82 7.02
C LEU A 144 -11.18 -3.58 6.66
N PRO A 145 -12.36 -3.16 7.12
CA PRO A 145 -13.62 -3.72 6.67
C PRO A 145 -13.86 -3.43 5.18
N TYR A 146 -14.57 -4.31 4.49
CA TYR A 146 -14.80 -4.15 3.03
C TYR A 146 -15.51 -2.84 2.67
N GLU A 147 -16.33 -2.31 3.54
CA GLU A 147 -17.01 -1.02 3.38
C GLU A 147 -15.99 0.14 3.35
N GLU A 148 -14.94 0.06 4.17
CA GLU A 148 -13.86 1.05 4.17
C GLU A 148 -12.98 0.91 2.94
N ILE A 149 -12.61 -0.33 2.57
CA ILE A 149 -11.88 -0.59 1.33
C ILE A 149 -12.67 -0.07 0.12
N ALA A 150 -14.00 -0.24 0.09
CA ALA A 150 -14.87 0.28 -0.96
C ALA A 150 -14.82 1.82 -1.04
N ARG A 151 -14.82 2.51 0.12
CA ARG A 151 -14.67 3.98 0.17
C ARG A 151 -13.31 4.45 -0.34
N ILE A 152 -12.23 3.74 0.02
CA ILE A 152 -10.88 4.07 -0.43
C ILE A 152 -10.73 3.86 -1.94
N THR A 153 -11.20 2.73 -2.46
CA THR A 153 -10.90 2.28 -3.83
C THR A 153 -11.96 2.64 -4.86
N GLY A 154 -13.16 3.00 -4.42
CA GLY A 154 -14.31 3.18 -5.32
C GLY A 154 -14.86 1.88 -5.90
N THR A 155 -14.49 0.73 -5.36
CA THR A 155 -14.87 -0.61 -5.83
C THR A 155 -16.01 -1.18 -4.99
N SER A 156 -16.96 -1.89 -5.58
CA SER A 156 -18.08 -2.49 -4.83
C SER A 156 -17.61 -3.55 -3.84
N VAL A 157 -18.28 -3.65 -2.69
CA VAL A 157 -18.01 -4.66 -1.65
C VAL A 157 -18.04 -6.09 -2.21
N GLY A 158 -18.97 -6.40 -3.10
CA GLY A 158 -19.05 -7.71 -3.75
C GLY A 158 -17.82 -8.04 -4.59
N SER A 159 -17.32 -7.08 -5.37
CA SER A 159 -16.09 -7.23 -6.16
C SER A 159 -14.85 -7.37 -5.28
N LEU A 160 -14.80 -6.65 -4.16
CA LEU A 160 -13.70 -6.75 -3.19
C LEU A 160 -13.65 -8.12 -2.52
N LYS A 161 -14.81 -8.66 -2.08
CA LYS A 161 -14.90 -10.01 -1.52
C LYS A 161 -14.45 -11.06 -2.51
N ALA A 162 -14.89 -10.98 -3.76
CA ALA A 162 -14.46 -11.89 -4.83
C ALA A 162 -12.94 -11.80 -5.06
N SER A 163 -12.37 -10.58 -5.15
CA SER A 163 -10.94 -10.36 -5.33
C SER A 163 -10.12 -10.92 -4.16
N TYR A 164 -10.57 -10.72 -2.92
CA TYR A 164 -9.92 -11.27 -1.73
C TYR A 164 -9.93 -12.79 -1.72
N HIS A 165 -11.08 -13.40 -2.06
CA HIS A 165 -11.20 -14.85 -2.14
C HIS A 165 -10.24 -15.45 -3.16
N ILE A 166 -10.21 -14.89 -4.39
CA ILE A 166 -9.29 -15.34 -5.45
C ILE A 166 -7.83 -15.18 -5.01
N ALA A 167 -7.48 -14.04 -4.39
CA ALA A 167 -6.14 -13.81 -3.88
C ALA A 167 -5.74 -14.85 -2.82
N SER A 168 -6.63 -15.13 -1.87
CA SER A 168 -6.40 -16.08 -0.79
C SER A 168 -6.22 -17.52 -1.31
N GLU A 169 -6.98 -17.92 -2.34
CA GLU A 169 -6.81 -19.24 -2.97
C GLU A 169 -5.46 -19.37 -3.68
N LYS A 170 -5.05 -18.34 -4.44
CA LYS A 170 -3.74 -18.34 -5.11
C LYS A 170 -2.58 -18.43 -4.11
N ILE A 171 -2.64 -17.63 -3.04
CA ILE A 171 -1.63 -17.69 -1.98
C ILE A 171 -1.60 -19.08 -1.34
N ARG A 172 -2.76 -19.67 -1.07
CA ARG A 172 -2.83 -21.02 -0.48
C ARG A 172 -2.21 -22.08 -1.40
N GLU A 173 -2.41 -21.98 -2.70
CA GLU A 173 -1.79 -22.89 -3.69
C GLU A 173 -0.28 -22.72 -3.72
N ASP A 174 0.23 -21.48 -3.75
CA ASP A 174 1.66 -21.20 -3.73
C ASP A 174 2.32 -21.75 -2.45
N LEU A 175 1.69 -21.55 -1.28
CA LEU A 175 2.20 -22.03 0.00
C LEU A 175 2.20 -23.57 0.10
N LYS A 176 1.20 -24.26 -0.49
CA LYS A 176 1.19 -25.72 -0.55
C LYS A 176 2.34 -26.27 -1.37
N ASN A 177 2.62 -25.67 -2.52
CA ASN A 177 3.72 -26.08 -3.39
C ASN A 177 5.07 -25.92 -2.66
N PHE A 178 5.24 -24.85 -1.91
CA PHE A 178 6.44 -24.63 -1.11
C PHE A 178 6.62 -25.71 0.00
N THR A 179 5.53 -26.18 0.62
CA THR A 179 5.60 -27.18 1.70
C THR A 179 5.88 -28.58 1.16
N LEU A 180 5.66 -28.85 -0.13
CA LEU A 180 5.90 -30.15 -0.76
C LEU A 180 7.33 -30.33 -1.28
N ASP A 181 8.13 -29.25 -1.34
CA ASP A 181 9.51 -29.27 -1.79
C ASP A 181 10.53 -29.56 -0.65
N PHE A 182 10.02 -29.92 0.54
CA PHE A 182 10.77 -30.44 1.70
C PHE A 182 10.29 -31.86 1.99
#